data_c5bbc89611e939b2b2787cae8d40a538
#
_entry.id   c5bbc89611e939b2b2787cae8d40a538
#
_cell.length_a   1.000
_cell.length_b   1.000
_cell.length_c   1.000
_cell.angle_alpha   90.00
_cell.angle_beta   90.00
_cell.angle_gamma   90.00
#
_symmetry.space_group_name_H-M   'P 1'
#
loop_
_entity.id
_entity.type
_entity.pdbx_description
1 polymer ?
#
loop_
_entity_poly.entity_id
_entity_poly.type
_entity_poly.pdbx_seq_one_letter_code
_entity_poly.pdbx_strand_id
1 'polypeptide(L)'
;MTPALPAPVHYSVPRRGIDGFCDAWHAIGGTSERITSLDERADPTPIADLVHATAAIAQTGSIVIDSSRNARAASLLPDRCAFVIDASTIVDTPGDVLRERARWWPGAMPSQIVFVTGPSRSADIEMTLTVGVHGPGRVHAIIIG
;
A
#
# COMPACT_ATOMS: atom_id res chain seq x y z
N MET A 1 -34.95 -27.54 5.48
CA MET A 1 -33.80 -27.55 4.55
C MET A 1 -32.71 -26.66 5.10
N THR A 2 -31.59 -27.26 5.41
CA THR A 2 -30.46 -26.50 5.97
C THR A 2 -29.74 -25.78 4.82
N PRO A 3 -29.54 -24.47 4.89
CA PRO A 3 -28.76 -23.81 3.87
C PRO A 3 -27.35 -24.40 3.82
N ALA A 4 -26.81 -24.54 2.64
CA ALA A 4 -25.44 -24.98 2.47
C ALA A 4 -24.51 -24.06 3.24
N LEU A 5 -23.63 -24.63 4.04
CA LEU A 5 -22.58 -23.85 4.69
C LEU A 5 -21.73 -23.20 3.61
N PRO A 6 -21.36 -21.94 3.80
CA PRO A 6 -20.40 -21.34 2.89
C PRO A 6 -19.15 -22.21 2.84
N ALA A 7 -18.54 -22.31 1.66
CA ALA A 7 -17.28 -23.02 1.50
C ALA A 7 -16.34 -22.59 2.62
N PRO A 8 -15.61 -23.54 3.25
CA PRO A 8 -14.68 -23.17 4.29
C PRO A 8 -13.73 -22.09 3.76
N VAL A 9 -13.65 -21.01 4.50
CA VAL A 9 -12.66 -20.00 4.19
C VAL A 9 -11.32 -20.68 4.34
N HIS A 10 -10.67 -20.94 3.22
CA HIS A 10 -9.30 -21.38 3.26
C HIS A 10 -8.47 -20.24 3.79
N TYR A 11 -8.18 -20.31 5.06
CA TYR A 11 -7.13 -19.47 5.59
C TYR A 11 -5.84 -19.94 4.93
N SER A 12 -5.52 -19.36 3.79
CA SER A 12 -4.22 -19.53 3.21
C SER A 12 -3.17 -19.17 4.25
N VAL A 13 -2.01 -19.78 4.17
CA VAL A 13 -0.84 -19.42 4.97
C VAL A 13 -0.76 -17.91 5.06
N PRO A 14 -0.65 -17.32 6.26
CA PRO A 14 -0.58 -15.88 6.40
C PRO A 14 0.50 -15.31 5.51
N ARG A 15 0.15 -14.32 4.69
CA ARG A 15 1.09 -13.64 3.83
C ARG A 15 2.07 -12.86 4.69
N ARG A 16 3.36 -13.04 4.44
CA ARG A 16 4.44 -12.43 5.20
C ARG A 16 5.54 -11.94 4.29
N GLY A 17 6.23 -10.89 4.76
CA GLY A 17 7.41 -10.37 4.08
C GLY A 17 7.14 -9.82 2.70
N ILE A 18 8.21 -9.65 1.95
CA ILE A 18 8.16 -9.06 0.62
C ILE A 18 7.30 -9.90 -0.33
N ASP A 19 7.50 -11.20 -0.35
CA ASP A 19 6.74 -12.08 -1.23
C ASP A 19 5.25 -12.07 -0.89
N GLY A 20 4.93 -12.08 0.40
CA GLY A 20 3.54 -11.98 0.85
C GLY A 20 2.90 -10.67 0.46
N PHE A 21 3.62 -9.56 0.59
CA PHE A 21 3.15 -8.27 0.14
C PHE A 21 2.90 -8.26 -1.37
N CYS A 22 3.87 -8.74 -2.15
CA CYS A 22 3.74 -8.77 -3.61
C CYS A 22 2.54 -9.60 -4.04
N ASP A 23 2.34 -10.78 -3.45
CA ASP A 23 1.21 -11.64 -3.77
C ASP A 23 -0.13 -10.93 -3.48
N ALA A 24 -0.23 -10.31 -2.32
CA ALA A 24 -1.44 -9.58 -1.94
C ALA A 24 -1.67 -8.35 -2.83
N TRP A 25 -0.63 -7.59 -3.08
CA TRP A 25 -0.68 -6.39 -3.93
C TRP A 25 -1.10 -6.72 -5.36
N HIS A 26 -0.50 -7.78 -5.95
CA HIS A 26 -0.87 -8.24 -7.28
C HIS A 26 -2.32 -8.75 -7.33
N ALA A 27 -2.75 -9.46 -6.29
CA ALA A 27 -4.11 -9.99 -6.23
C ALA A 27 -5.19 -8.91 -6.25
N ILE A 28 -4.88 -7.72 -5.78
CA ILE A 28 -5.81 -6.59 -5.77
C ILE A 28 -5.59 -5.61 -6.92
N GLY A 29 -4.74 -5.94 -7.87
CA GLY A 29 -4.58 -5.17 -9.11
C GLY A 29 -3.34 -4.30 -9.20
N GLY A 30 -2.46 -4.33 -8.22
CA GLY A 30 -1.20 -3.60 -8.26
C GLY A 30 -0.14 -4.32 -9.09
N THR A 31 0.84 -3.58 -9.55
CA THR A 31 2.04 -4.13 -10.18
C THR A 31 3.25 -3.78 -9.32
N SER A 32 4.35 -4.49 -9.50
CA SER A 32 5.55 -4.24 -8.71
C SER A 32 6.84 -4.57 -9.45
N GLU A 33 7.92 -3.97 -8.97
CA GLU A 33 9.30 -4.35 -9.34
C GLU A 33 10.15 -4.33 -8.09
N ARG A 34 11.18 -5.15 -8.07
CA ARG A 34 12.13 -5.23 -6.97
C ARG A 34 13.52 -4.88 -7.48
N ILE A 35 14.12 -3.87 -6.90
CA ILE A 35 15.40 -3.32 -7.35
C ILE A 35 16.29 -3.03 -6.15
N THR A 36 17.56 -2.76 -6.38
CA THR A 36 18.50 -2.39 -5.32
C THR A 36 18.70 -0.86 -5.25
N SER A 37 18.43 -0.17 -6.34
CA SER A 37 18.58 1.29 -6.43
C SER A 37 17.52 1.85 -7.35
N LEU A 38 17.05 3.07 -7.08
CA LEU A 38 16.06 3.75 -7.92
C LEU A 38 16.49 3.90 -9.37
N ASP A 39 17.80 3.95 -9.63
CA ASP A 39 18.31 4.05 -10.99
C ASP A 39 18.02 2.82 -11.84
N GLU A 40 17.77 1.68 -11.22
CA GLU A 40 17.47 0.43 -11.89
C GLU A 40 16.00 0.28 -12.28
N ARG A 41 15.14 1.21 -11.85
CA ARG A 41 13.72 1.05 -12.05
C ARG A 41 13.33 1.04 -13.53
N ALA A 42 12.40 0.18 -13.88
CA ALA A 42 11.77 0.15 -15.19
C ALA A 42 10.63 1.17 -15.30
N ASP A 43 10.07 1.56 -14.18
CA ASP A 43 8.97 2.51 -14.12
C ASP A 43 9.41 3.90 -14.59
N PRO A 44 8.65 4.52 -15.52
CA PRO A 44 9.04 5.80 -16.13
C PRO A 44 8.68 7.03 -15.29
N THR A 45 8.05 6.87 -14.14
CA THR A 45 7.63 8.01 -13.32
C THR A 45 8.83 8.89 -12.95
N PRO A 46 8.77 10.22 -13.17
CA PRO A 46 9.82 11.12 -12.75
C PRO A 46 10.06 11.03 -11.24
N ILE A 47 11.31 11.16 -10.82
CA ILE A 47 11.68 11.06 -9.41
C ILE A 47 10.85 12.00 -8.53
N ALA A 48 10.59 13.21 -9.00
CA ALA A 48 9.81 14.19 -8.25
C ALA A 48 8.36 13.77 -8.02
N ASP A 49 7.83 12.84 -8.84
CA ASP A 49 6.44 12.39 -8.76
C ASP A 49 6.29 11.04 -8.03
N LEU A 50 7.41 10.43 -7.62
CA LEU A 50 7.36 9.20 -6.85
C LEU A 50 6.78 9.47 -5.45
N VAL A 51 5.93 8.58 -4.99
CA VAL A 51 5.33 8.66 -3.65
C VAL A 51 6.11 7.73 -2.73
N HIS A 52 6.65 8.27 -1.65
CA HIS A 52 7.45 7.48 -0.71
C HIS A 52 6.56 6.88 0.37
N ALA A 53 6.53 5.56 0.42
CA ALA A 53 5.77 4.84 1.42
C ALA A 53 6.46 4.87 2.78
N THR A 54 5.67 4.96 3.82
CA THR A 54 6.13 4.81 5.21
C THR A 54 6.37 3.35 5.52
N ALA A 55 5.43 2.50 5.09
CA ALA A 55 5.45 1.07 5.32
C ALA A 55 4.57 0.37 4.28
N ALA A 56 4.63 -0.95 4.26
CA ALA A 56 3.72 -1.77 3.49
C ALA A 56 3.29 -2.97 4.32
N ILE A 57 2.13 -3.52 4.03
CA ILE A 57 1.50 -4.57 4.84
C ILE A 57 1.30 -5.82 3.99
N ALA A 58 1.94 -6.91 4.38
CA ALA A 58 1.90 -8.15 3.62
C ALA A 58 0.51 -8.80 3.61
N GLN A 59 -0.17 -8.82 4.75
CA GLN A 59 -1.46 -9.48 4.89
C GLN A 59 -2.52 -8.92 3.93
N THR A 60 -2.55 -7.61 3.77
CA THR A 60 -3.59 -6.91 3.01
C THR A 60 -3.13 -6.42 1.64
N GLY A 61 -1.82 -6.38 1.40
CA GLY A 61 -1.28 -5.75 0.21
C GLY A 61 -1.47 -4.23 0.23
N SER A 62 -1.42 -3.62 1.39
CA SER A 62 -1.61 -2.18 1.54
C SER A 62 -0.30 -1.45 1.62
N ILE A 63 -0.28 -0.24 1.09
CA ILE A 63 0.86 0.69 1.22
C ILE A 63 0.43 1.82 2.13
N VAL A 64 1.25 2.12 3.12
CA VAL A 64 0.99 3.20 4.08
C VAL A 64 1.75 4.45 3.64
N ILE A 65 1.03 5.53 3.44
CA ILE A 65 1.62 6.83 3.14
C ILE A 65 1.14 7.86 4.16
N ASP A 66 1.96 8.88 4.39
CA ASP A 66 1.61 9.91 5.35
C ASP A 66 2.08 11.30 4.90
N SER A 67 1.49 12.33 5.50
CA SER A 67 1.75 13.72 5.14
C SER A 67 3.12 14.24 5.56
N SER A 68 3.85 13.52 6.42
CA SER A 68 5.20 13.94 6.81
C SER A 68 6.25 13.62 5.74
N ARG A 69 5.98 12.63 4.89
CA ARG A 69 6.92 12.17 3.85
C ARG A 69 6.55 12.66 2.46
N ASN A 70 5.30 13.00 2.24
CA ASN A 70 4.80 13.42 0.94
C ASN A 70 4.13 14.78 1.07
N ALA A 71 4.56 15.73 0.26
CA ALA A 71 4.05 17.10 0.31
C ALA A 71 2.58 17.22 -0.09
N ARG A 72 2.06 16.22 -0.79
CA ARG A 72 0.67 16.22 -1.25
C ARG A 72 -0.20 15.33 -0.39
N ALA A 73 -1.41 15.75 -0.14
CA ALA A 73 -2.42 14.91 0.46
C ALA A 73 -2.69 13.69 -0.44
N ALA A 74 -3.03 12.57 0.17
CA ALA A 74 -3.33 11.35 -0.58
C ALA A 74 -4.47 11.52 -1.58
N SER A 75 -5.39 12.43 -1.30
CA SER A 75 -6.49 12.78 -2.23
C SER A 75 -6.02 13.43 -3.53
N LEU A 76 -4.77 13.87 -3.59
CA LEU A 76 -4.18 14.50 -4.77
C LEU A 76 -3.22 13.57 -5.52
N LEU A 77 -3.27 12.27 -5.25
CA LEU A 77 -2.45 11.31 -5.97
C LEU A 77 -2.83 11.30 -7.45
N PRO A 78 -1.84 11.20 -8.36
CA PRO A 78 -2.13 11.12 -9.78
C PRO A 78 -2.85 9.81 -10.13
N ASP A 79 -3.52 9.78 -11.27
CA ASP A 79 -4.26 8.60 -11.74
C ASP A 79 -3.35 7.36 -11.84
N ARG A 80 -2.12 7.54 -12.27
CA ARG A 80 -1.08 6.50 -12.20
C ARG A 80 -0.07 6.89 -11.14
N CYS A 81 0.07 6.05 -10.14
CA CYS A 81 0.93 6.35 -8.99
C CYS A 81 1.98 5.26 -8.80
N ALA A 82 3.23 5.66 -8.68
CA ALA A 82 4.33 4.76 -8.33
C ALA A 82 4.79 5.05 -6.90
N PHE A 83 4.81 3.99 -6.09
CA PHE A 83 5.19 4.06 -4.68
C PHE A 83 6.58 3.47 -4.48
N VAL A 84 7.43 4.16 -3.77
CA VAL A 84 8.75 3.65 -3.39
C VAL A 84 8.64 3.07 -1.99
N ILE A 85 9.00 1.79 -1.87
CA ILE A 85 8.92 1.04 -0.61
C ILE A 85 10.29 0.51 -0.26
N ASP A 86 10.79 0.84 0.92
CA ASP A 86 11.98 0.18 1.46
C ASP A 86 11.55 -1.21 1.95
N ALA A 87 12.21 -2.26 1.48
CA ALA A 87 11.88 -3.63 1.83
C ALA A 87 11.87 -3.86 3.35
N SER A 88 12.72 -3.15 4.09
CA SER A 88 12.77 -3.26 5.55
C SER A 88 11.53 -2.72 6.26
N THR A 89 10.69 -1.97 5.56
CA THR A 89 9.48 -1.38 6.13
C THR A 89 8.23 -2.20 5.84
N ILE A 90 8.37 -3.36 5.24
CA ILE A 90 7.24 -4.27 5.00
C ILE A 90 6.96 -5.03 6.30
N VAL A 91 5.77 -4.84 6.84
CA VAL A 91 5.30 -5.53 8.05
C VAL A 91 4.21 -6.52 7.69
N ASP A 92 3.89 -7.44 8.58
CA ASP A 92 2.97 -8.52 8.26
C ASP A 92 1.50 -8.11 8.40
N THR A 93 1.15 -7.32 9.40
CA THR A 93 -0.25 -6.97 9.69
C THR A 93 -0.45 -5.47 9.87
N PRO A 94 -1.71 -4.98 9.68
CA PRO A 94 -2.01 -3.58 9.97
C PRO A 94 -1.71 -3.20 11.42
N GLY A 95 -1.93 -4.13 12.36
CA GLY A 95 -1.61 -3.90 13.76
C GLY A 95 -0.13 -3.63 14.00
N ASP A 96 0.74 -4.22 13.21
CA ASP A 96 2.18 -3.99 13.32
C ASP A 96 2.54 -2.55 12.99
N VAL A 97 1.85 -1.94 12.04
CA VAL A 97 2.07 -0.52 11.71
C VAL A 97 1.82 0.34 12.95
N LEU A 98 0.72 0.08 13.66
CA LEU A 98 0.37 0.85 14.85
C LEU A 98 1.29 0.53 16.03
N ARG A 99 1.69 -0.72 16.20
CA ARG A 99 2.63 -1.11 17.26
C ARG A 99 3.98 -0.47 17.08
N GLU A 100 4.42 -0.31 15.82
CA GLU A 100 5.71 0.28 15.51
C GLU A 100 5.61 1.78 15.18
N ARG A 101 4.55 2.46 15.61
CA ARG A 101 4.35 3.87 15.29
C ARG A 101 5.52 4.79 15.67
N ALA A 102 6.21 4.47 16.74
CA ALA A 102 7.38 5.24 17.15
C ALA A 102 8.55 5.11 16.16
N ARG A 103 8.61 4.01 15.43
CA ARG A 103 9.60 3.81 14.38
C ARG A 103 9.31 4.71 13.17
N TRP A 104 8.05 4.81 12.78
CA TRP A 104 7.66 5.60 11.62
C TRP A 104 7.59 7.09 11.95
N TRP A 105 7.09 7.39 13.12
CA TRP A 105 6.78 8.75 13.55
C TRP A 105 7.31 8.98 14.96
N PRO A 106 8.63 9.16 15.12
CA PRO A 106 9.27 9.25 16.44
C PRO A 106 8.89 10.50 17.25
N GLY A 107 8.35 11.51 16.60
CA GLY A 107 7.85 12.72 17.26
C GLY A 107 6.35 12.71 17.36
N ALA A 108 5.73 13.65 16.65
CA ALA A 108 4.28 13.74 16.56
C ALA A 108 3.75 12.90 15.41
N MET A 109 2.54 12.37 15.56
CA MET A 109 1.84 11.69 14.48
C MET A 109 1.57 12.70 13.35
N PRO A 110 1.69 12.28 12.09
CA PRO A 110 1.35 13.15 10.97
C PRO A 110 -0.16 13.45 10.97
N SER A 111 -0.53 14.54 10.33
CA SER A 111 -1.93 14.96 10.25
C SER A 111 -2.77 14.03 9.38
N GLN A 112 -2.14 13.29 8.47
CA GLN A 112 -2.84 12.39 7.56
C GLN A 112 -2.02 11.12 7.36
N ILE A 113 -2.69 9.98 7.50
CA ILE A 113 -2.16 8.65 7.23
C ILE A 113 -3.18 7.95 6.35
N VAL A 114 -2.72 7.38 5.24
CA VAL A 114 -3.59 6.71 4.28
C VAL A 114 -3.06 5.33 3.96
N PHE A 115 -3.96 4.36 3.94
CA PHE A 115 -3.67 3.00 3.50
C PHE A 115 -4.20 2.85 2.07
N VAL A 116 -3.28 2.65 1.13
CA VAL A 116 -3.62 2.41 -0.27
C VAL A 116 -3.67 0.90 -0.47
N THR A 117 -4.85 0.38 -0.77
CA THR A 117 -5.07 -1.04 -0.96
C THR A 117 -5.52 -1.30 -2.39
N GLY A 118 -4.55 -1.32 -3.30
CA GLY A 118 -4.78 -1.50 -4.72
C GLY A 118 -5.26 -0.23 -5.43
N PRO A 119 -5.60 -0.34 -6.72
CA PRO A 119 -6.12 0.77 -7.48
C PRO A 119 -7.52 1.15 -7.01
N SER A 120 -7.85 2.42 -7.14
CA SER A 120 -9.18 2.91 -6.79
C SER A 120 -10.22 2.31 -7.73
N ARG A 121 -11.33 1.86 -7.14
CA ARG A 121 -12.48 1.33 -7.88
C ARG A 121 -13.73 2.08 -7.46
N SER A 122 -14.67 2.18 -8.36
CA SER A 122 -15.93 2.87 -8.07
C SER A 122 -16.69 2.26 -6.88
N ALA A 123 -16.53 0.99 -6.62
CA ALA A 123 -17.15 0.33 -5.48
C ALA A 123 -16.59 0.78 -4.13
N ASP A 124 -15.39 1.32 -4.11
CA ASP A 124 -14.76 1.79 -2.88
C ASP A 124 -15.31 3.15 -2.43
N ILE A 125 -15.98 3.86 -3.30
CA ILE A 125 -16.49 5.20 -3.04
C ILE A 125 -17.47 5.22 -1.89
N GLU A 126 -18.29 4.20 -1.76
CA GLU A 126 -19.31 4.14 -0.71
C GLU A 126 -18.73 3.99 0.69
N MET A 127 -17.54 3.45 0.80
CA MET A 127 -16.91 3.17 2.09
C MET A 127 -16.13 4.35 2.63
N THR A 128 -15.77 5.26 1.76
CA THR A 128 -14.88 6.35 2.13
C THR A 128 -15.56 7.68 1.99
N LEU A 129 -16.24 8.08 2.90
CA LEU A 129 -16.97 9.34 2.99
C LEU A 129 -16.56 10.42 1.98
N THR A 130 -15.30 10.65 1.75
CA THR A 130 -14.86 11.69 0.82
C THR A 130 -13.48 11.45 0.27
N VAL A 131 -12.71 10.73 1.03
CA VAL A 131 -11.30 10.54 0.71
C VAL A 131 -11.23 9.39 -0.26
N GLY A 132 -10.61 9.34 -1.28
CA GLY A 132 -10.45 8.22 -2.18
C GLY A 132 -11.41 8.19 -3.34
N VAL A 133 -12.30 9.14 -3.45
CA VAL A 133 -13.15 9.28 -4.64
C VAL A 133 -12.31 9.37 -5.90
N HIS A 134 -11.10 9.91 -5.78
CA HIS A 134 -10.16 10.08 -6.88
C HIS A 134 -8.82 9.43 -6.59
N GLY A 135 -8.83 8.27 -5.94
CA GLY A 135 -7.61 7.48 -5.78
C GLY A 135 -7.04 7.05 -7.13
N PRO A 136 -5.77 6.65 -7.18
CA PRO A 136 -5.12 6.29 -8.43
C PRO A 136 -5.79 5.08 -9.09
N GLY A 137 -6.02 5.17 -10.40
CA GLY A 137 -6.57 4.07 -11.20
C GLY A 137 -5.53 2.99 -11.47
N ARG A 138 -4.25 3.33 -11.45
CA ARG A 138 -3.13 2.41 -11.63
C ARG A 138 -2.10 2.64 -10.54
N VAL A 139 -1.65 1.55 -9.94
CA VAL A 139 -0.69 1.60 -8.86
C VAL A 139 0.46 0.63 -9.12
N HIS A 140 1.67 1.12 -8.90
CA HIS A 140 2.90 0.35 -9.08
C HIS A 140 3.79 0.50 -7.85
N ALA A 141 4.30 -0.59 -7.34
CA ALA A 141 5.19 -0.60 -6.19
C ALA A 141 6.65 -0.83 -6.63
N ILE A 142 7.53 0.06 -6.23
CA ILE A 142 8.97 -0.06 -6.45
C ILE A 142 9.60 -0.43 -5.12
N ILE A 143 9.99 -1.68 -4.98
CA ILE A 143 10.53 -2.21 -3.73
C ILE A 143 12.05 -2.20 -3.79
N ILE A 144 12.67 -1.49 -2.87
CA ILE A 144 14.13 -1.34 -2.79
C ILE A 144 14.68 -2.18 -1.64
N GLY A 145 15.58 -3.06 -1.99
CA GLY A 145 16.27 -3.89 -0.99
C GLY A 145 16.16 -5.38 -1.12
#